data_e7de6feff376d7b04e07dcebd4b1b141
#
_entry.id   e7de6feff376d7b04e07dcebd4b1b141
#
_cell.length_a   1.000
_cell.length_b   1.000
_cell.length_c   1.000
_cell.angle_alpha   90.00
_cell.angle_beta   90.00
_cell.angle_gamma   90.00
#
_symmetry.space_group_name_H-M   'P 1'
#
loop_
_entity.id
_entity.type
_entity.pdbx_description
1 polymer ?
#
loop_
_entity_poly.entity_id
_entity_poly.type
_entity_poly.pdbx_seq_one_letter_code
_entity_poly.pdbx_strand_id
1 'polypeptide(L)'
;MIIRSFEHSILKEVESNFSKPIINALTNHSHPCQVIADLVTFKEKFGDFKNKKVSWFGDYNNVTQSWVEAAALLDINFSIACPNEVSISKNTIKSVSYTHLTLPTSG
;
A
#
# COMPACT_ATOMS: atom_id res chain seq x y z
N MET A 1 -7.50 13.43 14.65
CA MET A 1 -8.79 13.00 14.03
C MET A 1 -8.56 11.75 13.20
N ILE A 2 -9.49 10.82 13.21
CA ILE A 2 -9.45 9.61 12.38
C ILE A 2 -10.52 9.79 11.29
N ILE A 3 -10.12 9.64 10.03
CA ILE A 3 -11.02 9.88 8.89
C ILE A 3 -11.07 8.64 8.01
N ARG A 4 -12.29 8.23 7.70
CA ARG A 4 -12.57 7.23 6.67
C ARG A 4 -13.50 7.86 5.64
N SER A 5 -13.03 7.95 4.40
CA SER A 5 -13.77 8.56 3.30
C SER A 5 -13.43 7.86 2.00
N PHE A 6 -14.39 7.75 1.09
CA PHE A 6 -14.08 7.18 -0.22
C PHE A 6 -13.09 8.08 -0.98
N GLU A 7 -13.33 9.38 -1.04
CA GLU A 7 -12.48 10.29 -1.79
C GLU A 7 -11.29 10.79 -0.96
N HIS A 8 -10.09 10.51 -1.45
CA HIS A 8 -8.84 10.94 -0.81
C HIS A 8 -8.72 12.47 -0.74
N SER A 9 -9.27 13.19 -1.71
CA SER A 9 -9.27 14.64 -1.74
C SER A 9 -9.94 15.28 -0.52
N ILE A 10 -10.97 14.64 0.03
CA ILE A 10 -11.64 15.11 1.25
C ILE A 10 -10.67 15.07 2.43
N LEU A 11 -9.88 14.01 2.54
CA LEU A 11 -8.88 13.90 3.60
C LEU A 11 -7.84 15.01 3.48
N LYS A 12 -7.39 15.31 2.27
CA LYS A 12 -6.43 16.38 2.00
C LYS A 12 -6.99 17.75 2.33
N GLU A 13 -8.26 17.99 2.02
CA GLU A 13 -8.95 19.23 2.36
C GLU A 13 -9.05 19.42 3.87
N VAL A 14 -9.43 18.37 4.60
CA VAL A 14 -9.49 18.43 6.06
C VAL A 14 -8.10 18.65 6.65
N GLU A 15 -7.08 17.97 6.14
CA GLU A 15 -5.70 18.15 6.59
C GLU A 15 -5.25 19.61 6.48
N SER A 16 -5.59 20.29 5.39
CA SER A 16 -5.18 21.67 5.16
C SER A 16 -5.87 22.67 6.11
N ASN A 17 -6.98 22.30 6.72
CA ASN A 17 -7.78 23.15 7.61
C ASN A 17 -7.81 22.69 9.07
N PHE A 18 -6.99 21.70 9.41
CA PHE A 18 -6.99 21.10 10.75
C PHE A 18 -5.58 21.10 11.32
N SER A 19 -5.42 21.64 12.54
CA SER A 19 -4.11 21.86 13.14
C SER A 19 -3.52 20.64 13.87
N LYS A 20 -4.29 19.58 14.04
CA LYS A 20 -3.85 18.38 14.77
C LYS A 20 -3.64 17.21 13.81
N PRO A 21 -2.91 16.17 14.24
CA PRO A 21 -2.65 15.02 13.39
C PRO A 21 -3.93 14.35 12.90
N ILE A 22 -3.88 13.86 11.67
CA ILE A 22 -4.98 13.12 11.03
C ILE A 22 -4.47 11.71 10.71
N ILE A 23 -5.31 10.73 11.03
CA ILE A 23 -5.05 9.33 10.69
C ILE A 23 -6.01 8.95 9.57
N ASN A 24 -5.45 8.49 8.47
CA ASN A 24 -6.22 7.94 7.35
C ASN A 24 -6.70 6.53 7.69
N ALA A 25 -7.96 6.38 7.99
CA ALA A 25 -8.56 5.08 8.30
C ALA A 25 -8.98 4.30 7.06
N LEU A 26 -9.11 4.95 5.92
CA LEU A 26 -9.29 4.38 4.58
C LEU A 26 -9.74 5.49 3.62
N THR A 27 -9.12 5.52 2.44
CA THR A 27 -9.65 6.24 1.28
C THR A 27 -9.59 5.33 0.05
N ASN A 28 -10.10 5.80 -1.09
CA ASN A 28 -9.94 5.07 -2.36
C ASN A 28 -8.49 4.98 -2.83
N HIS A 29 -7.63 5.86 -2.35
CA HIS A 29 -6.21 5.90 -2.72
C HIS A 29 -5.35 5.01 -1.84
N SER A 30 -5.60 4.99 -0.52
CA SER A 30 -4.74 4.27 0.42
C SER A 30 -5.49 3.80 1.66
N HIS A 31 -4.94 2.77 2.29
CA HIS A 31 -5.46 2.22 3.55
C HIS A 31 -4.29 1.85 4.48
N PRO A 32 -3.58 2.84 5.02
CA PRO A 32 -2.38 2.59 5.81
C PRO A 32 -2.63 1.78 7.09
N CYS A 33 -3.76 1.97 7.74
CA CYS A 33 -4.08 1.22 8.98
C CYS A 33 -4.13 -0.29 8.74
N GLN A 34 -4.67 -0.73 7.60
CA GLN A 34 -4.69 -2.16 7.26
C GLN A 34 -3.26 -2.70 7.09
N VAL A 35 -2.42 -1.96 6.42
CA VAL A 35 -1.03 -2.39 6.16
C VAL A 35 -0.22 -2.41 7.46
N ILE A 36 -0.43 -1.45 8.35
CA ILE A 36 0.23 -1.47 9.66
C ILE A 36 -0.17 -2.72 10.44
N ALA A 37 -1.44 -3.11 10.41
CA ALA A 37 -1.91 -4.34 11.03
C ALA A 37 -1.26 -5.58 10.40
N ASP A 38 -1.13 -5.62 9.08
CA ASP A 38 -0.45 -6.70 8.36
C ASP A 38 1.03 -6.77 8.73
N LEU A 39 1.70 -5.62 8.85
CA LEU A 39 3.11 -5.54 9.24
C LEU A 39 3.33 -6.09 10.65
N VAL A 40 2.47 -5.74 11.59
CA VAL A 40 2.54 -6.25 12.96
C VAL A 40 2.34 -7.75 12.98
N THR A 41 1.35 -8.26 12.26
CA THR A 41 1.07 -9.68 12.15
C THR A 41 2.27 -10.44 11.57
N PHE A 42 2.86 -9.91 10.50
CA PHE A 42 4.05 -10.50 9.90
C PHE A 42 5.20 -10.56 10.89
N LYS A 43 5.45 -9.45 11.59
CA LYS A 43 6.54 -9.37 12.56
C LYS A 43 6.37 -10.34 13.73
N GLU A 44 5.14 -10.50 14.20
CA GLU A 44 4.84 -11.46 15.26
C GLU A 44 5.05 -12.92 14.83
N LYS A 45 4.76 -13.24 13.56
CA LYS A 45 4.86 -14.61 13.04
C LYS A 45 6.26 -14.97 12.52
N PHE A 46 6.94 -14.04 11.87
CA PHE A 46 8.15 -14.31 11.12
C PHE A 46 9.37 -13.50 11.55
N GLY A 47 9.23 -12.60 12.52
CA GLY A 47 10.29 -11.68 12.92
C GLY A 47 10.41 -10.47 12.00
N ASP A 48 11.63 -9.94 11.83
CA ASP A 48 11.82 -8.78 10.97
C ASP A 48 11.70 -9.12 9.48
N PHE A 49 11.72 -8.09 8.63
CA PHE A 49 11.57 -8.25 7.19
C PHE A 49 12.88 -8.53 6.45
N LYS A 50 14.01 -8.57 7.17
CA LYS A 50 15.31 -8.76 6.57
C LYS A 50 15.41 -10.14 5.90
N ASN A 51 15.88 -10.17 4.64
CA ASN A 51 16.01 -11.38 3.84
C ASN A 51 14.68 -12.11 3.57
N LYS A 52 13.57 -11.41 3.71
CA LYS A 52 12.24 -11.95 3.42
C LYS A 52 11.59 -11.14 2.32
N LYS A 53 10.74 -11.79 1.57
CA LYS A 53 10.01 -11.17 0.47
C LYS A 53 8.51 -11.24 0.73
N VAL A 54 7.84 -10.11 0.59
CA VAL A 54 6.39 -10.02 0.65
C VAL A 54 5.86 -9.92 -0.77
N SER A 55 4.80 -10.66 -1.08
CA SER A 55 4.21 -10.65 -2.41
C SER A 55 2.73 -10.36 -2.34
N TRP A 56 2.26 -9.53 -3.25
CA TRP A 56 0.85 -9.22 -3.45
C TRP A 56 0.34 -9.92 -4.71
N PHE A 57 -0.77 -10.61 -4.59
CA PHE A 57 -1.43 -11.28 -5.72
C PHE A 57 -2.85 -10.76 -5.84
N GLY A 58 -3.20 -10.22 -6.98
CA GLY A 58 -4.54 -9.73 -7.27
C GLY A 58 -4.54 -8.32 -7.82
N ASP A 59 -5.71 -7.68 -7.79
CA ASP A 59 -5.87 -6.33 -8.31
C ASP A 59 -5.06 -5.32 -7.49
N TYR A 60 -4.55 -4.31 -8.18
CA TYR A 60 -3.92 -3.18 -7.53
C TYR A 60 -5.00 -2.25 -6.98
N ASN A 61 -5.04 -2.07 -5.67
CA ASN A 61 -6.04 -1.24 -5.01
C ASN A 61 -5.42 -0.36 -3.92
N ASN A 62 -6.25 0.27 -3.10
CA ASN A 62 -5.79 1.14 -2.02
C ASN A 62 -4.88 0.43 -1.00
N VAL A 63 -5.15 -0.83 -0.72
CA VAL A 63 -4.29 -1.61 0.20
C VAL A 63 -2.94 -1.88 -0.45
N THR A 64 -2.91 -2.25 -1.73
CA THR A 64 -1.67 -2.45 -2.48
C THR A 64 -0.83 -1.17 -2.49
N GLN A 65 -1.46 -0.02 -2.74
CA GLN A 65 -0.80 1.28 -2.73
C GLN A 65 -0.13 1.53 -1.36
N SER A 66 -0.82 1.25 -0.28
CA SER A 66 -0.27 1.41 1.07
C SER A 66 0.87 0.43 1.35
N TRP A 67 0.80 -0.80 0.84
CA TRP A 67 1.91 -1.76 0.92
C TRP A 67 3.14 -1.26 0.19
N VAL A 68 2.97 -0.67 -1.00
CA VAL A 68 4.07 -0.08 -1.76
C VAL A 68 4.73 1.05 -0.97
N GLU A 69 3.93 1.93 -0.40
CA GLU A 69 4.45 3.02 0.44
C GLU A 69 5.20 2.50 1.66
N ALA A 70 4.65 1.52 2.35
CA ALA A 70 5.31 0.90 3.51
C ALA A 70 6.61 0.21 3.11
N ALA A 71 6.61 -0.51 1.98
CA ALA A 71 7.81 -1.19 1.49
C ALA A 71 8.94 -0.20 1.16
N ALA A 72 8.58 0.95 0.59
CA ALA A 72 9.54 2.00 0.30
C ALA A 72 10.12 2.61 1.59
N LEU A 73 9.26 2.87 2.57
CA LEU A 73 9.67 3.50 3.83
C LEU A 73 10.49 2.56 4.73
N LEU A 74 10.17 1.27 4.72
CA LEU A 74 10.78 0.28 5.61
C LEU A 74 11.79 -0.63 4.93
N ASP A 75 12.09 -0.37 3.67
CA ASP A 75 13.03 -1.16 2.86
C ASP A 75 12.64 -2.65 2.83
N ILE A 76 11.37 -2.92 2.57
CA ILE A 76 10.85 -4.28 2.44
C ILE A 76 10.94 -4.73 0.99
N ASN A 77 11.45 -5.94 0.76
CA ASN A 77 11.45 -6.54 -0.56
C ASN A 77 10.02 -6.96 -0.91
N PHE A 78 9.40 -6.21 -1.82
CA PHE A 78 7.99 -6.35 -2.16
C PHE A 78 7.80 -6.61 -3.66
N SER A 79 6.95 -7.59 -3.97
CA SER A 79 6.60 -7.95 -5.35
C SER A 79 5.10 -7.87 -5.54
N ILE A 80 4.70 -7.45 -6.74
CA ILE A 80 3.30 -7.35 -7.11
C ILE A 80 3.02 -8.23 -8.33
N ALA A 81 2.01 -9.07 -8.23
CA ALA A 81 1.46 -9.84 -9.33
C ALA A 81 0.02 -9.40 -9.55
N CYS A 82 -0.22 -8.58 -10.56
CA CYS A 82 -1.54 -8.04 -10.85
C CYS A 82 -1.87 -8.15 -12.35
N PRO A 83 -3.15 -8.04 -12.73
CA PRO A 83 -3.54 -8.05 -14.15
C PRO A 83 -2.85 -6.95 -14.95
N ASN A 84 -2.66 -7.18 -16.25
CA ASN A 84 -1.96 -6.29 -17.18
C ASN A 84 -2.57 -4.89 -17.30
N GLU A 85 -3.82 -4.76 -16.97
CA GLU A 85 -4.59 -3.53 -17.21
C GLU A 85 -4.39 -2.46 -16.15
N VAL A 86 -3.58 -2.75 -15.13
CA VAL A 86 -3.35 -1.81 -14.04
C VAL A 86 -2.19 -0.89 -14.38
N SER A 87 -2.45 0.42 -14.42
CA SER A 87 -1.38 1.40 -14.52
C SER A 87 -0.90 1.80 -13.12
N ILE A 88 0.35 1.48 -12.86
CA ILE A 88 1.01 1.89 -11.62
C ILE A 88 1.80 3.16 -11.94
N SER A 89 1.72 4.17 -11.08
CA SER A 89 2.43 5.42 -11.31
C SER A 89 3.95 5.18 -11.37
N LYS A 90 4.66 5.92 -12.22
CA LYS A 90 6.11 5.82 -12.36
C LYS A 90 6.83 6.17 -11.05
N ASN A 91 6.28 7.08 -10.26
CA ASN A 91 6.85 7.45 -8.96
C ASN A 91 6.76 6.30 -7.96
N THR A 92 5.68 5.54 -7.99
CA THR A 92 5.50 4.34 -7.18
C THR A 92 6.53 3.28 -7.56
N ILE A 93 6.75 3.06 -8.85
CA ILE A 93 7.72 2.07 -9.37
C ILE A 93 9.15 2.43 -8.96
N LYS A 94 9.51 3.71 -8.97
CA LYS A 94 10.86 4.16 -8.58
C LYS A 94 11.15 3.99 -7.10
N SER A 95 10.12 3.98 -6.27
CA SER A 95 10.27 3.92 -4.81
C SER A 95 10.46 2.49 -4.29
N VAL A 96 10.20 1.49 -5.11
CA VAL A 96 10.16 0.08 -4.70
C VAL A 96 10.88 -0.78 -5.72
N SER A 97 11.52 -1.85 -5.24
CA SER A 97 12.00 -2.91 -6.12
C SER A 97 10.77 -3.63 -6.70
N TYR A 98 10.38 -3.22 -7.90
CA TYR A 98 9.14 -3.64 -8.52
C TYR A 98 9.37 -4.80 -9.48
N THR A 99 8.66 -5.91 -9.28
CA THR A 99 8.60 -6.99 -10.25
C THR A 99 7.16 -7.13 -10.74
N HIS A 100 6.93 -6.78 -11.99
CA HIS A 100 5.63 -6.94 -12.60
C HIS A 100 5.48 -8.37 -13.09
N LEU A 101 4.64 -9.14 -12.43
CA LEU A 101 4.25 -10.46 -12.90
C LEU A 101 2.85 -10.37 -13.50
N THR A 102 2.77 -10.68 -14.78
CA THR A 102 1.48 -10.85 -15.45
C THR A 102 0.92 -12.20 -15.08
N LEU A 103 -0.19 -12.23 -14.34
CA LEU A 103 -0.90 -13.47 -14.16
C LEU A 103 -1.62 -13.82 -15.46
N PRO A 104 -1.48 -15.06 -15.97
CA PRO A 104 -2.28 -15.47 -17.10
C PRO A 104 -3.74 -15.39 -16.70
N THR A 105 -4.51 -14.59 -17.42
CA THR A 105 -5.95 -14.61 -17.33
C THR A 105 -6.40 -15.97 -17.80
N SER A 106 -6.80 -16.83 -16.88
CA SER A 106 -7.58 -17.99 -17.27
C SER A 106 -8.85 -17.49 -17.91
N GLY A 107 -8.89 -17.60 -19.19
CA GLY A 107 -10.04 -17.18 -19.97
C GLY A 107 -11.31 -17.85 -19.50
#